data_cad16eaa73f2944b95cb8360a554be15
#
_entry.id   cad16eaa73f2944b95cb8360a554be15
#
_cell.length_a   1.000
_cell.length_b   1.000
_cell.length_c   1.000
_cell.angle_alpha   90.00
_cell.angle_beta   90.00
_cell.angle_gamma   90.00
#
_symmetry.space_group_name_H-M   'P 1'
#
loop_
_entity.id
_entity.type
_entity.pdbx_description
1 polymer ?
#
loop_
_entity_poly.entity_id
_entity_poly.type
_entity_poly.pdbx_seq_one_letter_code
_entity_poly.pdbx_strand_id
1 'polypeptide(L)'
;MRNELSSARITRRLGDAPRARGCQTGESCPDVFELSDGNFAVIGIEATALLDPQLPPDAARADHERIVVIDRDTLIRAKRDIPDA
;
A
#
# COMPACT_ATOMS: atom_id res chain seq x y z
N MET A 1 5.84 12.21 -21.79
CA MET A 1 4.55 11.80 -21.20
C MET A 1 4.50 12.22 -19.73
N ARG A 2 3.41 12.82 -19.35
CA ARG A 2 3.29 13.28 -17.97
C ARG A 2 3.04 12.10 -17.03
N ASN A 3 3.72 12.12 -15.89
CA ASN A 3 3.49 11.15 -14.84
C ASN A 3 2.31 11.63 -13.99
N GLU A 4 1.21 10.90 -14.04
CA GLU A 4 0.00 11.30 -13.32
C GLU A 4 0.18 11.28 -11.81
N LEU A 5 1.12 10.47 -11.30
CA LEU A 5 1.38 10.41 -9.87
C LEU A 5 2.08 11.64 -9.33
N SER A 6 2.67 12.46 -10.21
CA SER A 6 3.46 13.62 -9.78
C SER A 6 2.64 14.68 -9.04
N SER A 7 1.32 14.69 -9.22
CA SER A 7 0.44 15.66 -8.56
C SER A 7 -0.41 15.04 -7.44
N ALA A 8 -0.27 13.75 -7.21
CA ALA A 8 -1.07 13.07 -6.18
C ALA A 8 -0.59 13.45 -4.78
N ARG A 9 -1.54 13.61 -3.87
CA ARG A 9 -1.26 13.95 -2.47
C ARG A 9 -1.97 12.96 -1.56
N ILE A 10 -1.37 12.66 -0.42
CA ILE A 10 -2.03 11.86 0.60
C ILE A 10 -3.13 12.70 1.24
N THR A 11 -4.37 12.21 1.20
CA THR A 11 -5.51 12.93 1.77
C THR A 11 -5.94 12.36 3.10
N ARG A 12 -5.79 11.04 3.33
CA ARG A 12 -6.13 10.44 4.62
C ARG A 12 -5.52 9.05 4.72
N ARG A 13 -5.36 8.60 5.95
CA ARG A 13 -4.97 7.22 6.24
C ARG A 13 -6.20 6.34 6.25
N LEU A 14 -6.04 5.10 5.80
CA LEU A 14 -7.07 4.08 5.96
C LEU A 14 -6.69 3.19 7.15
N GLY A 15 -7.63 3.01 8.08
CA GLY A 15 -7.37 2.24 9.28
C GLY A 15 -6.70 3.07 10.37
N ASP A 16 -5.99 2.42 11.25
CA ASP A 16 -5.39 3.04 12.43
C ASP A 16 -3.93 3.38 12.20
N ALA A 17 -3.46 4.42 12.89
CA ALA A 17 -2.04 4.79 12.84
C ALA A 17 -1.18 3.64 13.38
N PRO A 18 0.09 3.53 12.92
CA PRO A 18 0.96 2.45 13.38
C PRO A 18 1.08 2.33 14.90
N ARG A 19 1.12 3.45 15.61
CA ARG A 19 1.19 3.41 17.08
C ARG A 19 -0.02 2.75 17.69
N ALA A 20 -1.20 2.99 17.13
CA ALA A 20 -2.44 2.37 17.61
C ALA A 20 -2.48 0.87 17.36
N ARG A 21 -1.63 0.39 16.44
CA ARG A 21 -1.52 -1.03 16.10
C ARG A 21 -0.32 -1.70 16.78
N GLY A 22 0.29 -1.02 17.78
CA GLY A 22 1.39 -1.59 18.53
C GLY A 22 2.77 -1.31 17.96
N CYS A 23 2.88 -0.52 16.89
CA CYS A 23 4.18 -0.15 16.35
C CYS A 23 4.71 1.07 17.10
N GLN A 24 5.84 0.91 17.78
CA GLN A 24 6.33 1.94 18.69
C GLN A 24 7.18 3.01 18.00
N THR A 25 7.89 2.65 16.95
CA THR A 25 8.83 3.56 16.32
C THR A 25 8.24 4.31 15.14
N GLY A 26 7.20 3.78 14.53
CA GLY A 26 6.65 4.32 13.29
C GLY A 26 7.43 3.91 12.05
N GLU A 27 8.58 3.23 12.23
CA GLU A 27 9.36 2.70 11.12
C GLU A 27 9.09 1.22 10.95
N SER A 28 9.24 0.74 9.73
CA SER A 28 9.01 -0.67 9.39
C SER A 28 7.57 -1.10 9.69
N CYS A 29 6.64 -0.15 9.70
CA CYS A 29 5.24 -0.41 9.99
C CYS A 29 4.44 -0.14 8.73
N PRO A 30 3.68 -1.12 8.24
CA PRO A 30 2.86 -0.92 7.05
C PRO A 30 1.80 0.15 7.26
N ASP A 31 1.41 0.78 6.16
CA ASP A 31 0.38 1.80 6.21
C ASP A 31 -0.33 1.87 4.87
N VAL A 32 -1.55 2.39 4.85
CA VAL A 32 -2.34 2.53 3.63
C VAL A 32 -2.99 3.90 3.64
N PHE A 33 -2.89 4.61 2.51
CA PHE A 33 -3.41 5.96 2.38
C PHE A 33 -4.23 6.11 1.12
N GLU A 34 -5.22 6.99 1.17
CA GLU A 34 -5.93 7.41 -0.03
C GLU A 34 -5.30 8.68 -0.58
N LEU A 35 -5.24 8.77 -1.90
CA LEU A 35 -4.63 9.89 -2.60
C LEU A 35 -5.68 10.79 -3.20
N SER A 36 -5.27 12.02 -3.51
CA SER A 36 -6.17 13.04 -4.06
C SER A 36 -6.76 12.67 -5.43
N ASP A 37 -6.11 11.76 -6.14
CA ASP A 37 -6.61 11.32 -7.46
C ASP A 37 -7.53 10.09 -7.37
N GLY A 38 -7.85 9.64 -6.15
CA GLY A 38 -8.71 8.47 -5.96
C GLY A 38 -7.97 7.15 -5.88
N ASN A 39 -6.67 7.15 -6.11
CA ASN A 39 -5.85 5.95 -5.98
C ASN A 39 -5.37 5.79 -4.54
N PHE A 40 -4.57 4.77 -4.30
CA PHE A 40 -4.11 4.44 -2.96
C PHE A 40 -2.60 4.25 -2.95
N ALA A 41 -1.97 4.64 -1.85
CA ALA A 41 -0.56 4.42 -1.62
C ALA A 41 -0.38 3.46 -0.44
N VAL A 42 0.57 2.56 -0.55
CA VAL A 42 0.80 1.52 0.46
C VAL A 42 2.28 1.53 0.84
N ILE A 43 2.54 1.54 2.14
CA ILE A 43 3.88 1.29 2.66
C ILE A 43 3.91 -0.17 3.11
N GLY A 44 4.82 -0.93 2.56
CA GLY A 44 4.99 -2.33 2.92
C GLY A 44 6.43 -2.76 2.75
N ILE A 45 6.69 -4.01 3.08
CA ILE A 45 8.03 -4.58 2.93
C ILE A 45 8.23 -4.92 1.45
N GLU A 46 9.31 -4.44 0.87
CA GLU A 46 9.64 -4.73 -0.53
C GLU A 46 9.93 -6.22 -0.68
N ALA A 47 9.18 -6.91 -1.52
CA ALA A 47 9.26 -8.36 -1.67
C ALA A 47 9.23 -8.79 -3.13
N THR A 48 9.60 -7.91 -4.05
CA THR A 48 9.51 -8.19 -5.49
C THR A 48 10.34 -9.41 -5.88
N ALA A 49 11.59 -9.48 -5.44
CA ALA A 49 12.45 -10.59 -5.84
C ALA A 49 11.95 -11.94 -5.35
N LEU A 50 11.34 -11.93 -4.15
CA LEU A 50 10.80 -13.16 -3.57
C LEU A 50 9.53 -13.62 -4.26
N LEU A 51 8.63 -12.69 -4.57
CA LEU A 51 7.28 -13.04 -4.98
C LEU A 51 7.06 -13.00 -6.50
N ASP A 52 7.92 -12.29 -7.23
CA ASP A 52 7.79 -12.21 -8.68
C ASP A 52 7.70 -13.61 -9.33
N PRO A 53 8.57 -14.58 -8.96
CA PRO A 53 8.48 -15.91 -9.55
C PRO A 53 7.22 -16.69 -9.17
N GLN A 54 6.49 -16.24 -8.16
CA GLN A 54 5.30 -16.92 -7.66
C GLN A 54 4.01 -16.35 -8.24
N LEU A 55 4.10 -15.33 -9.09
CA LEU A 55 2.90 -14.75 -9.69
C LEU A 55 2.19 -15.79 -10.55
N PRO A 56 0.85 -15.81 -10.52
CA PRO A 56 0.11 -16.71 -11.41
C PRO A 56 0.36 -16.35 -12.88
N PRO A 57 0.11 -17.29 -13.80
CA PRO A 57 0.43 -17.08 -15.23
C PRO A 57 -0.27 -15.87 -15.87
N ASP A 58 -1.40 -15.46 -15.32
CA ASP A 58 -2.17 -14.33 -15.86
C ASP A 58 -1.84 -13.01 -15.17
N ALA A 59 -0.80 -12.97 -14.35
CA ALA A 59 -0.38 -11.75 -13.68
C ALA A 59 1.06 -11.41 -14.07
N ALA A 60 1.33 -10.12 -14.19
CA ALA A 60 2.67 -9.63 -14.48
C ALA A 60 2.81 -8.22 -13.93
N ARG A 61 4.03 -7.80 -13.71
CA ARG A 61 4.31 -6.42 -13.32
C ARG A 61 5.23 -5.77 -14.33
N ALA A 62 5.09 -4.45 -14.49
CA ALA A 62 6.04 -3.68 -15.28
C ALA A 62 7.31 -3.42 -14.47
N ASP A 63 8.38 -3.01 -15.15
CA ASP A 63 9.67 -2.80 -14.50
C ASP A 63 9.61 -1.75 -13.38
N HIS A 64 8.73 -0.78 -13.50
CA HIS A 64 8.59 0.30 -12.50
C HIS A 64 7.64 -0.07 -11.36
N GLU A 65 7.04 -1.25 -11.40
CA GLU A 65 6.13 -1.70 -10.36
C GLU A 65 6.86 -2.63 -9.39
N ARG A 66 6.44 -2.60 -8.13
CA ARG A 66 7.05 -3.43 -7.10
C ARG A 66 5.97 -4.18 -6.34
N ILE A 67 6.33 -5.36 -5.85
CA ILE A 67 5.46 -6.15 -4.98
C ILE A 67 5.87 -5.84 -3.56
N VAL A 68 4.91 -5.36 -2.76
CA VAL A 68 5.14 -5.09 -1.33
C VAL A 68 4.20 -5.95 -0.50
N VAL A 69 4.64 -6.27 0.71
CA VAL A 69 3.86 -7.09 1.64
C VAL A 69 3.45 -6.22 2.81
N ILE A 70 2.16 -6.28 3.15
CA ILE A 70 1.64 -5.70 4.38
C ILE A 70 1.05 -6.82 5.22
N ASP A 71 1.03 -6.64 6.54
CA ASP A 71 0.46 -7.65 7.40
C ASP A 71 -1.07 -7.64 7.31
N ARG A 72 -1.66 -8.77 7.68
CA ARG A 72 -3.10 -8.96 7.62
C ARG A 72 -3.85 -7.89 8.44
N ASP A 73 -3.35 -7.59 9.62
CA ASP A 73 -4.00 -6.64 10.52
C ASP A 73 -4.10 -5.24 9.91
N THR A 74 -3.06 -4.79 9.23
CA THR A 74 -3.08 -3.50 8.55
C THR A 74 -4.20 -3.41 7.53
N LEU A 75 -4.35 -4.45 6.71
CA LEU A 75 -5.38 -4.45 5.67
C LEU A 75 -6.77 -4.57 6.27
N ILE A 76 -6.94 -5.41 7.30
CA ILE A 76 -8.23 -5.59 7.94
C ILE A 76 -8.70 -4.29 8.59
N ARG A 77 -7.79 -3.56 9.25
CA ARG A 77 -8.13 -2.28 9.87
C ARG A 77 -8.47 -1.22 8.81
N ALA A 78 -7.81 -1.27 7.66
CA ALA A 78 -8.09 -0.34 6.57
C ALA A 78 -9.47 -0.57 5.96
N LYS A 79 -10.01 -1.77 6.09
CA LYS A 79 -11.24 -2.19 5.40
C LYS A 79 -12.40 -1.24 5.65
N ARG A 80 -12.57 -0.75 6.88
CA ARG A 80 -13.69 0.12 7.22
C ARG A 80 -13.65 1.47 6.48
N ASP A 81 -12.46 1.88 6.03
CA ASP A 81 -12.24 3.17 5.41
C ASP A 81 -12.09 3.09 3.89
N ILE A 82 -12.09 1.89 3.35
CA ILE A 82 -12.01 1.69 1.90
C ILE A 82 -13.36 2.09 1.30
N PRO A 83 -13.38 3.03 0.34
CA PRO A 83 -14.65 3.45 -0.26
C PRO A 83 -15.30 2.32 -1.05
N ASP A 84 -16.62 2.35 -1.14
CA ASP A 84 -17.38 1.34 -1.88
C ASP A 84 -17.25 1.53 -3.40
N ALA A 85 -16.95 2.74 -3.84
CA ALA A 85 -16.80 3.02 -5.26
C ALA A 85 -15.93 4.24 -5.48
#